data_30403ba22b8caf26513d4dc122ebd61e
#
_entry.id   30403ba22b8caf26513d4dc122ebd61e
#
_cell.length_a   1.000
_cell.length_b   1.000
_cell.length_c   1.000
_cell.angle_alpha   90.00
_cell.angle_beta   90.00
_cell.angle_gamma   90.00
#
_symmetry.space_group_name_H-M   'P 1'
#
loop_
_entity.id
_entity.type
_entity.pdbx_description
1 polymer ?
#
loop_
_entity_poly.entity_id
_entity_poly.type
_entity_poly.pdbx_seq_one_letter_code
_entity_poly.pdbx_strand_id
1 'polypeptide(L)'
;MQPPAWIVDELQQRLVLLLNHVLMQEPQAQARLVRHKGRSVRMQWRGFTLPFVATPAGLLDVQAGTSKPDLLLTVTEESPLALVQSVLGGERPAVRVEGDVQLAADVNWLVDHLRWDIEEDLSRVIGDAPAHALARAAREAAQALQQ
;
A
#
# COMPACT_ATOMS: atom_id res chain seq x y z
N MET A 1 -6.75 -18.45 -6.25
CA MET A 1 -5.35 -18.80 -6.48
C MET A 1 -4.45 -17.77 -5.82
N GLN A 2 -3.48 -18.22 -5.07
CA GLN A 2 -2.53 -17.31 -4.42
C GLN A 2 -1.33 -17.11 -5.33
N PRO A 3 -0.80 -15.89 -5.40
CA PRO A 3 0.40 -15.62 -6.19
C PRO A 3 1.61 -16.35 -5.59
N PRO A 4 2.64 -16.63 -6.40
CA PRO A 4 3.89 -17.21 -5.86
C PRO A 4 4.50 -16.32 -4.79
N ALA A 5 5.09 -16.95 -3.77
CA ALA A 5 5.65 -16.22 -2.64
C ALA A 5 6.74 -15.23 -3.08
N TRP A 6 7.56 -15.59 -4.05
CA TRP A 6 8.65 -14.71 -4.51
C TRP A 6 8.11 -13.43 -5.17
N ILE A 7 6.96 -13.50 -5.86
CA ILE A 7 6.32 -12.32 -6.44
C ILE A 7 5.81 -11.41 -5.33
N VAL A 8 5.17 -11.99 -4.31
CA VAL A 8 4.64 -11.22 -3.19
C VAL A 8 5.78 -10.53 -2.44
N ASP A 9 6.87 -11.26 -2.17
CA ASP A 9 8.03 -10.69 -1.47
C ASP A 9 8.65 -9.54 -2.26
N GLU A 10 8.79 -9.71 -3.57
CA GLU A 10 9.35 -8.67 -4.43
C GLU A 10 8.47 -7.43 -4.44
N LEU A 11 7.15 -7.60 -4.55
CA LEU A 11 6.21 -6.48 -4.52
C LEU A 11 6.24 -5.76 -3.18
N GLN A 12 6.30 -6.50 -2.08
CA GLN A 12 6.38 -5.92 -0.75
C GLN A 12 7.62 -5.06 -0.59
N GLN A 13 8.78 -5.55 -1.03
CA GLN A 13 10.03 -4.81 -0.93
C GLN A 13 10.02 -3.54 -1.76
N ARG A 14 9.52 -3.64 -2.99
CA ARG A 14 9.44 -2.46 -3.87
C ARG A 14 8.47 -1.42 -3.35
N LEU A 15 7.33 -1.87 -2.82
CA LEU A 15 6.33 -0.97 -2.25
C LEU A 15 6.88 -0.24 -1.02
N VAL A 16 7.58 -0.96 -0.15
CA VAL A 16 8.21 -0.35 1.03
C VAL A 16 9.24 0.70 0.61
N LEU A 17 10.06 0.39 -0.40
CA LEU A 17 11.04 1.35 -0.89
C LEU A 17 10.38 2.62 -1.43
N LEU A 18 9.31 2.47 -2.19
CA LEU A 18 8.56 3.60 -2.73
C LEU A 18 7.94 4.44 -1.60
N LEU A 19 7.28 3.79 -0.66
CA LEU A 19 6.63 4.49 0.46
C LEU A 19 7.66 5.21 1.32
N ASN A 20 8.80 4.58 1.59
CA ASN A 20 9.86 5.21 2.38
C ASN A 20 10.49 6.39 1.65
N HIS A 21 10.63 6.31 0.34
CA HIS A 21 11.12 7.42 -0.45
C HIS A 21 10.21 8.64 -0.30
N VAL A 22 8.90 8.44 -0.39
CA VAL A 22 7.93 9.50 -0.20
C VAL A 22 7.96 10.02 1.23
N LEU A 23 8.02 9.12 2.22
CA LEU A 23 8.05 9.49 3.63
C LEU A 23 9.26 10.35 3.97
N MET A 24 10.42 10.04 3.40
CA MET A 24 11.64 10.80 3.66
C MET A 24 11.55 12.24 3.18
N GLN A 25 10.64 12.54 2.26
CA GLN A 25 10.41 13.89 1.75
C GLN A 25 9.40 14.67 2.59
N GLU A 26 8.74 14.01 3.56
CA GLU A 26 7.66 14.61 4.34
C GLU A 26 7.93 14.47 5.84
N PRO A 27 8.61 15.45 6.46
CA PRO A 27 8.94 15.37 7.89
C PRO A 27 7.72 15.21 8.80
N GLN A 28 6.59 15.80 8.43
CA GLN A 28 5.36 15.67 9.24
C GLN A 28 4.84 14.23 9.22
N ALA A 29 4.96 13.54 8.09
CA ALA A 29 4.56 12.16 7.97
C ALA A 29 5.46 11.26 8.82
N GLN A 30 6.77 11.50 8.77
CA GLN A 30 7.72 10.76 9.60
C GLN A 30 7.44 10.96 11.10
N ALA A 31 7.14 12.20 11.50
CA ALA A 31 6.83 12.50 12.90
C ALA A 31 5.59 11.74 13.37
N ARG A 32 4.59 11.60 12.51
CA ARG A 32 3.40 10.81 12.86
C ARG A 32 3.71 9.35 13.04
N LEU A 33 4.52 8.77 12.14
CA LEU A 33 4.90 7.37 12.24
C LEU A 33 5.78 7.08 13.44
N VAL A 34 6.66 8.00 13.81
CA VAL A 34 7.50 7.83 15.01
C VAL A 34 6.65 7.62 16.26
N ARG A 35 5.50 8.27 16.34
CA ARG A 35 4.58 8.08 17.48
C ARG A 35 4.05 6.66 17.57
N HIS A 36 4.10 5.91 16.48
CA HIS A 36 3.61 4.54 16.40
C HIS A 36 4.73 3.53 16.18
N LYS A 37 5.95 3.88 16.54
CA LYS A 37 7.11 3.00 16.35
C LYS A 37 6.85 1.62 16.97
N GLY A 38 7.19 0.58 16.24
CA GLY A 38 6.99 -0.78 16.69
C GLY A 38 5.58 -1.33 16.47
N ARG A 39 4.63 -0.49 16.08
CA ARG A 39 3.27 -0.95 15.82
C ARG A 39 3.14 -1.44 14.39
N SER A 40 2.31 -2.44 14.20
CA SER A 40 2.16 -3.11 12.91
C SER A 40 0.85 -2.75 12.24
N VAL A 41 0.91 -2.61 10.92
CA VAL A 41 -0.25 -2.39 10.06
C VAL A 41 -0.25 -3.48 9.00
N ARG A 42 -1.34 -4.20 8.89
CA ARG A 42 -1.49 -5.23 7.86
C ARG A 42 -2.57 -4.80 6.89
N MET A 43 -2.23 -4.79 5.61
CA MET A 43 -3.19 -4.55 4.54
C MET A 43 -3.50 -5.88 3.88
N GLN A 44 -4.77 -6.18 3.69
CA GLN A 44 -5.22 -7.40 3.04
C GLN A 44 -6.14 -7.09 1.88
N TRP A 45 -5.92 -7.81 0.79
CA TRP A 45 -6.80 -7.75 -0.37
C TRP A 45 -6.76 -9.11 -1.07
N ARG A 46 -7.88 -9.84 -1.02
CA ARG A 46 -7.97 -11.20 -1.56
C ARG A 46 -6.87 -12.08 -0.95
N GLY A 47 -6.00 -12.67 -1.80
CA GLY A 47 -4.90 -13.49 -1.31
C GLY A 47 -3.62 -12.73 -0.99
N PHE A 48 -3.62 -11.41 -1.14
CA PHE A 48 -2.44 -10.59 -0.87
C PHE A 48 -2.48 -10.08 0.57
N THR A 49 -1.33 -10.12 1.21
CA THR A 49 -1.14 -9.54 2.55
C THR A 49 0.12 -8.69 2.52
N LEU A 50 0.01 -7.45 2.98
CA LEU A 50 1.13 -6.51 3.06
C LEU A 50 1.34 -6.16 4.54
N PRO A 51 2.27 -6.83 5.24
CA PRO A 51 2.50 -6.57 6.65
C PRO A 51 3.61 -5.53 6.82
N PHE A 52 3.27 -4.40 7.44
CA PHE A 52 4.22 -3.32 7.69
C PHE A 52 4.37 -3.07 9.18
N VAL A 53 5.53 -2.53 9.56
CA VAL A 53 5.79 -2.06 10.91
C VAL A 53 6.41 -0.67 10.82
N ALA A 54 5.99 0.23 11.72
CA ALA A 54 6.57 1.57 11.80
C ALA A 54 7.92 1.50 12.50
N THR A 55 8.94 2.08 11.87
CA THR A 55 10.29 2.09 12.43
C THR A 55 10.50 3.28 13.37
N PRO A 56 11.53 3.23 14.24
CA PRO A 56 11.86 4.39 15.09
C PRO A 56 12.25 5.64 14.30
N ALA A 57 12.66 5.47 13.03
CA ALA A 57 13.01 6.60 12.16
C ALA A 57 11.80 7.23 11.47
N GLY A 58 10.58 6.70 11.69
CA GLY A 58 9.39 7.23 11.01
C GLY A 58 9.23 6.70 9.59
N LEU A 59 9.78 5.54 9.32
CA LEU A 59 9.67 4.87 8.04
C LEU A 59 8.89 3.58 8.22
N LEU A 60 8.78 2.79 7.16
CA LEU A 60 8.10 1.51 7.20
C LEU A 60 9.08 0.38 6.90
N ASP A 61 8.81 -0.77 7.49
CA ASP A 61 9.54 -1.99 7.19
C ASP A 61 8.54 -3.11 7.00
N VAL A 62 8.94 -4.15 6.31
CA VAL A 62 8.10 -5.34 6.16
C VAL A 62 8.24 -6.16 7.43
N GLN A 63 7.10 -6.51 8.04
CA GLN A 63 7.11 -7.31 9.26
C GLN A 63 6.90 -8.78 8.92
N ALA A 64 7.89 -9.60 9.25
CA ALA A 64 7.75 -11.05 9.14
C ALA A 64 6.97 -11.57 10.34
N GLY A 65 6.22 -12.66 10.13
CA GLY A 65 5.53 -13.35 11.19
C GLY A 65 4.02 -13.30 11.07
N THR A 66 3.36 -13.99 11.99
CA THR A 66 1.91 -14.15 11.97
C THR A 66 1.23 -13.49 13.16
N SER A 67 1.93 -12.61 13.86
CA SER A 67 1.37 -11.89 15.02
C SER A 67 0.16 -11.06 14.60
N LYS A 68 -0.78 -10.90 15.51
CA LYS A 68 -1.94 -10.05 15.28
C LYS A 68 -1.48 -8.61 15.04
N PRO A 69 -1.92 -7.97 13.95
CA PRO A 69 -1.54 -6.58 13.70
C PRO A 69 -2.23 -5.62 14.68
N ASP A 70 -1.58 -4.48 14.91
CA ASP A 70 -2.21 -3.40 15.69
C ASP A 70 -3.31 -2.72 14.89
N LEU A 71 -3.19 -2.72 13.56
CA LEU A 71 -4.20 -2.18 12.66
C LEU A 71 -4.34 -3.11 11.46
N LEU A 72 -5.57 -3.50 11.15
CA LEU A 72 -5.88 -4.33 9.99
C LEU A 72 -6.72 -3.51 9.01
N LEU A 73 -6.23 -3.40 7.78
CA LEU A 73 -6.93 -2.73 6.69
C LEU A 73 -7.29 -3.77 5.64
N THR A 74 -8.59 -3.95 5.39
CA THR A 74 -9.07 -4.91 4.40
C THR A 74 -9.73 -4.16 3.25
N VAL A 75 -9.12 -4.24 2.07
CA VAL A 75 -9.70 -3.66 0.86
C VAL A 75 -10.90 -4.51 0.44
N THR A 76 -12.07 -3.88 0.34
CA THR A 76 -13.33 -4.60 0.10
C THR A 76 -13.70 -4.72 -1.37
N GLU A 77 -13.02 -3.98 -2.25
CA GLU A 77 -13.26 -4.12 -3.69
C GLU A 77 -12.67 -5.43 -4.18
N GLU A 78 -13.53 -6.32 -4.66
CA GLU A 78 -13.11 -7.66 -5.08
C GLU A 78 -12.57 -7.69 -6.51
N SER A 79 -12.99 -6.77 -7.36
CA SER A 79 -12.56 -6.73 -8.75
C SER A 79 -11.20 -6.05 -8.87
N PRO A 80 -10.16 -6.76 -9.37
CA PRO A 80 -8.86 -6.12 -9.57
C PRO A 80 -8.92 -4.94 -10.53
N LEU A 81 -9.69 -5.05 -11.59
CA LEU A 81 -9.80 -3.99 -12.58
C LEU A 81 -10.49 -2.76 -11.99
N ALA A 82 -11.58 -2.96 -11.23
CA ALA A 82 -12.28 -1.85 -10.60
C ALA A 82 -11.40 -1.15 -9.58
N LEU A 83 -10.59 -1.92 -8.83
CA LEU A 83 -9.66 -1.34 -7.87
C LEU A 83 -8.62 -0.45 -8.55
N VAL A 84 -8.02 -0.94 -9.63
CA VAL A 84 -7.02 -0.18 -10.38
C VAL A 84 -7.64 1.08 -10.98
N GLN A 85 -8.84 0.98 -11.54
CA GLN A 85 -9.52 2.13 -12.12
C GLN A 85 -9.83 3.19 -11.06
N SER A 86 -10.24 2.78 -9.86
CA SER A 86 -10.48 3.72 -8.77
C SER A 86 -9.21 4.45 -8.37
N VAL A 87 -8.11 3.72 -8.21
CA VAL A 87 -6.82 4.31 -7.82
C VAL A 87 -6.31 5.27 -8.90
N LEU A 88 -6.36 4.86 -10.16
CA LEU A 88 -5.92 5.70 -11.27
C LEU A 88 -6.80 6.94 -11.45
N GLY A 89 -8.07 6.84 -11.07
CA GLY A 89 -9.00 7.98 -11.10
C GLY A 89 -8.89 8.90 -9.90
N GLY A 90 -7.98 8.62 -8.99
CA GLY A 90 -7.79 9.44 -7.79
C GLY A 90 -8.80 9.15 -6.69
N GLU A 91 -9.59 8.10 -6.83
CA GLU A 91 -10.54 7.69 -5.81
C GLU A 91 -9.88 6.79 -4.78
N ARG A 92 -10.36 6.87 -3.54
CA ARG A 92 -9.88 5.98 -2.48
C ARG A 92 -10.70 4.70 -2.50
N PRO A 93 -10.04 3.54 -2.52
CA PRO A 93 -10.78 2.28 -2.44
C PRO A 93 -11.47 2.13 -1.08
N ALA A 94 -12.58 1.42 -1.07
CA ALA A 94 -13.29 1.12 0.17
C ALA A 94 -12.45 0.15 1.02
N VAL A 95 -12.26 0.50 2.29
CA VAL A 95 -11.40 -0.25 3.20
C VAL A 95 -12.12 -0.45 4.52
N ARG A 96 -12.12 -1.70 5.01
CA ARG A 96 -12.58 -1.99 6.36
C ARG A 96 -11.40 -1.81 7.31
N VAL A 97 -11.62 -1.08 8.41
CA VAL A 97 -10.56 -0.74 9.36
C VAL A 97 -10.87 -1.39 10.70
N GLU A 98 -9.92 -2.15 11.25
CA GLU A 98 -10.04 -2.79 12.55
C GLU A 98 -8.75 -2.61 13.34
N GLY A 99 -8.84 -2.17 14.59
CA GLY A 99 -7.69 -2.06 15.48
C GLY A 99 -7.56 -0.70 16.15
N ASP A 100 -6.32 -0.27 16.34
CA ASP A 100 -5.99 0.96 17.07
C ASP A 100 -6.54 2.20 16.36
N VAL A 101 -7.37 2.97 17.06
CA VAL A 101 -8.04 4.14 16.51
C VAL A 101 -7.06 5.27 16.18
N GLN A 102 -6.07 5.49 17.04
CA GLN A 102 -5.09 6.56 16.81
C GLN A 102 -4.18 6.22 15.63
N LEU A 103 -3.75 4.96 15.55
CA LEU A 103 -2.97 4.50 14.41
C LEU A 103 -3.78 4.61 13.13
N ALA A 104 -5.06 4.23 13.16
CA ALA A 104 -5.94 4.35 12.01
C ALA A 104 -6.08 5.80 11.55
N ALA A 105 -6.21 6.74 12.47
CA ALA A 105 -6.33 8.15 12.15
C ALA A 105 -5.06 8.67 11.47
N ASP A 106 -3.89 8.29 11.98
CA ASP A 106 -2.62 8.73 11.39
C ASP A 106 -2.37 8.07 10.04
N VAL A 107 -2.72 6.80 9.87
CA VAL A 107 -2.63 6.13 8.58
C VAL A 107 -3.55 6.81 7.56
N ASN A 108 -4.76 7.16 7.97
CA ASN A 108 -5.68 7.88 7.10
C ASN A 108 -5.11 9.24 6.67
N TRP A 109 -4.51 9.96 7.60
CA TRP A 109 -3.84 11.23 7.31
C TRP A 109 -2.72 11.03 6.30
N LEU A 110 -1.88 9.98 6.50
CA LEU A 110 -0.78 9.68 5.60
C LEU A 110 -1.29 9.37 4.18
N VAL A 111 -2.33 8.56 4.07
CA VAL A 111 -2.90 8.22 2.76
C VAL A 111 -3.37 9.48 2.03
N ASP A 112 -4.06 10.37 2.74
CA ASP A 112 -4.57 11.59 2.13
C ASP A 112 -3.46 12.55 1.71
N HIS A 113 -2.41 12.67 2.53
CA HIS A 113 -1.36 13.67 2.28
C HIS A 113 -0.26 13.16 1.36
N LEU A 114 -0.03 11.85 1.32
CA LEU A 114 1.03 11.27 0.50
C LEU A 114 0.53 10.75 -0.85
N ARG A 115 -0.77 10.71 -1.05
CA ARG A 115 -1.35 10.13 -2.25
C ARG A 115 -0.81 10.72 -3.54
N TRP A 116 -0.73 12.06 -3.58
CA TRP A 116 -0.24 12.77 -4.76
C TRP A 116 1.24 12.49 -5.02
N ASP A 117 2.04 12.46 -3.96
CA ASP A 117 3.47 12.19 -4.07
C ASP A 117 3.72 10.76 -4.55
N ILE A 118 2.93 9.80 -4.08
CA ILE A 118 3.03 8.42 -4.51
C ILE A 118 2.67 8.29 -5.98
N GLU A 119 1.60 8.94 -6.42
CA GLU A 119 1.17 8.93 -7.81
C GLU A 119 2.24 9.54 -8.72
N GLU A 120 2.85 10.64 -8.29
CA GLU A 120 3.89 11.31 -9.05
C GLU A 120 5.13 10.42 -9.18
N ASP A 121 5.59 9.84 -8.07
CA ASP A 121 6.75 8.95 -8.08
C ASP A 121 6.48 7.70 -8.91
N LEU A 122 5.28 7.16 -8.83
CA LEU A 122 4.89 6.01 -9.62
C LEU A 122 4.91 6.33 -11.12
N SER A 123 4.46 7.51 -11.49
CA SER A 123 4.51 7.98 -12.87
C SER A 123 5.93 8.07 -13.39
N ARG A 124 6.86 8.52 -12.55
CA ARG A 124 8.28 8.59 -12.93
C ARG A 124 8.90 7.21 -13.12
N VAL A 125 8.54 6.25 -12.25
CA VAL A 125 9.06 4.88 -12.33
C VAL A 125 8.53 4.18 -13.58
N ILE A 126 7.26 4.38 -13.90
CA ILE A 126 6.63 3.79 -15.08
C ILE A 126 7.03 4.55 -16.34
N GLY A 127 7.51 5.79 -16.18
CA GLY A 127 7.84 6.68 -17.29
C GLY A 127 6.58 7.27 -17.91
N ASP A 128 6.70 7.71 -19.15
CA ASP A 128 5.57 8.30 -19.87
C ASP A 128 4.72 7.23 -20.56
N ALA A 129 4.56 6.08 -19.91
CA ALA A 129 3.76 5.00 -20.46
C ALA A 129 2.33 5.49 -20.73
N PRO A 130 1.81 5.28 -21.94
CA PRO A 130 0.45 5.72 -22.24
C PRO A 130 -0.56 5.06 -21.31
N ALA A 131 -1.63 5.77 -21.00
CA ALA A 131 -2.67 5.28 -20.09
C ALA A 131 -3.22 3.93 -20.54
N HIS A 132 -3.32 3.69 -21.86
CA HIS A 132 -3.81 2.41 -22.36
C HIS A 132 -2.83 1.27 -22.10
N ALA A 133 -1.51 1.54 -22.08
CA ALA A 133 -0.52 0.53 -21.75
C ALA A 133 -0.62 0.14 -20.26
N LEU A 134 -0.84 1.11 -19.38
CA LEU A 134 -1.09 0.84 -17.97
C LEU A 134 -2.38 0.04 -17.78
N ALA A 135 -3.42 0.39 -18.50
CA ALA A 135 -4.69 -0.33 -18.44
C ALA A 135 -4.53 -1.76 -18.94
N ARG A 136 -3.71 -1.98 -19.96
CA ARG A 136 -3.42 -3.33 -20.46
C ARG A 136 -2.67 -4.14 -19.41
N ALA A 137 -1.62 -3.56 -18.84
CA ALA A 137 -0.84 -4.24 -17.80
C ALA A 137 -1.71 -4.59 -16.61
N ALA A 138 -2.60 -3.68 -16.21
CA ALA A 138 -3.53 -3.92 -15.13
C ALA A 138 -4.50 -5.06 -15.45
N ARG A 139 -4.99 -5.11 -16.68
CA ARG A 139 -5.88 -6.18 -17.12
C ARG A 139 -5.18 -7.53 -17.13
N GLU A 140 -3.94 -7.57 -17.62
CA GLU A 140 -3.16 -8.80 -17.63
C GLU A 140 -2.91 -9.30 -16.21
N ALA A 141 -2.57 -8.39 -15.30
CA ALA A 141 -2.39 -8.74 -13.91
C ALA A 141 -3.69 -9.26 -13.29
N ALA A 142 -4.82 -8.60 -13.58
CA ALA A 142 -6.12 -9.01 -13.08
C ALA A 142 -6.50 -10.39 -13.59
N GLN A 143 -6.24 -10.67 -14.87
CA GLN A 143 -6.50 -11.99 -15.45
C GLN A 143 -5.63 -13.06 -14.80
N ALA A 144 -4.37 -12.77 -14.55
CA ALA A 144 -3.46 -13.70 -13.88
C ALA A 144 -3.95 -14.02 -12.47
N LEU A 145 -4.51 -13.04 -11.77
CA LEU A 145 -5.05 -13.24 -10.41
C LEU A 145 -6.36 -14.05 -10.41
N GLN A 146 -7.07 -14.07 -11.51
CA GLN A 146 -8.33 -14.79 -11.61
C GLN A 146 -8.19 -16.24 -12.05
N GLN A 147 -7.01 -16.63 -12.46
CA GLN A 147 -6.74 -18.01 -12.91
C GLN A 147 -6.27 -18.93 -11.80
#